data_b5cfc5be7c15a4cf791e7b39a3b56b14
#
_entry.id   b5cfc5be7c15a4cf791e7b39a3b56b14
#
_cell.length_a   1.000
_cell.length_b   1.000
_cell.length_c   1.000
_cell.angle_alpha   90.00
_cell.angle_beta   90.00
_cell.angle_gamma   90.00
#
_symmetry.space_group_name_H-M   'P 1'
#
loop_
_entity.id
_entity.type
_entity.pdbx_description
1 polymer ?
#
loop_
_entity_poly.entity_id
_entity_poly.type
_entity_poly.pdbx_seq_one_letter_code
_entity_poly.pdbx_strand_id
1 'polypeptide(L)'
;GIASGRGMFGVVPELRALQPDFFVTLNGAYVEDSKGKVISQTVIPSDRVTSYIAWAQEEGIDYGLVGSHGAALSNRNSLISEAIDVVYPDLPVNPDFHLDKDIYQLWTFEDRGDSLQLPEALAEHLRLVRWHPHSSDVVPTEGSKAAGVSKVVEHLGFKPENVMVFGDGLNDLELFDYAGIGIAM
;
A
#
# COMPACT_ATOMS: atom_id res chain seq x y z
N GLY A 1 -10.36 1.05 14.41
CA GLY A 1 -9.91 0.57 13.09
C GLY A 1 -8.41 0.35 13.02
N ILE A 2 -7.96 -0.31 11.98
CA ILE A 2 -6.54 -0.55 11.67
C ILE A 2 -6.22 0.16 10.35
N ALA A 3 -5.13 0.95 10.32
CA ALA A 3 -4.60 1.59 9.11
C ALA A 3 -3.17 1.09 8.84
N SER A 4 -2.92 0.55 7.63
CA SER A 4 -1.66 -0.10 7.29
C SER A 4 -1.27 0.09 5.81
N GLY A 5 0.03 0.11 5.52
CA GLY A 5 0.55 -0.07 4.16
C GLY A 5 0.40 -1.50 3.64
N ARG A 6 0.20 -2.48 4.52
CA ARG A 6 -0.01 -3.88 4.13
C ARG A 6 -1.38 -4.09 3.52
N GLY A 7 -1.49 -5.07 2.61
CA GLY A 7 -2.77 -5.59 2.15
C GLY A 7 -3.49 -6.41 3.21
N MET A 8 -4.78 -6.68 3.01
CA MET A 8 -5.58 -7.50 3.94
C MET A 8 -4.94 -8.87 4.23
N PHE A 9 -4.29 -9.49 3.25
CA PHE A 9 -3.58 -10.76 3.40
C PHE A 9 -2.34 -10.67 4.31
N GLY A 10 -1.81 -9.45 4.57
CA GLY A 10 -0.68 -9.19 5.49
C GLY A 10 -1.08 -8.68 6.87
N VAL A 11 -2.38 -8.52 7.14
CA VAL A 11 -2.86 -8.19 8.48
C VAL A 11 -2.74 -9.43 9.37
N VAL A 12 -1.88 -9.34 10.39
CA VAL A 12 -1.59 -10.46 11.28
C VAL A 12 -2.81 -10.89 12.10
N PRO A 13 -2.93 -12.20 12.45
CA PRO A 13 -4.09 -12.72 13.18
C PRO A 13 -4.37 -12.01 14.49
N GLU A 14 -3.33 -11.55 15.20
CA GLU A 14 -3.43 -10.83 16.46
C GLU A 14 -4.21 -9.51 16.33
N LEU A 15 -3.96 -8.77 15.24
CA LEU A 15 -4.70 -7.53 14.95
C LEU A 15 -6.15 -7.81 14.55
N ARG A 16 -6.40 -8.91 13.82
CA ARG A 16 -7.78 -9.34 13.50
C ARG A 16 -8.54 -9.78 14.74
N ALA A 17 -7.85 -10.41 15.71
CA ALA A 17 -8.43 -10.84 16.98
C ALA A 17 -8.92 -9.68 17.86
N LEU A 18 -8.42 -8.46 17.65
CA LEU A 18 -8.93 -7.25 18.28
C LEU A 18 -10.31 -6.83 17.78
N GLN A 19 -10.83 -7.49 16.74
CA GLN A 19 -12.12 -7.23 16.10
C GLN A 19 -12.31 -5.75 15.73
N PRO A 20 -11.38 -5.13 14.98
CA PRO A 20 -11.55 -3.75 14.56
C PRO A 20 -12.76 -3.63 13.63
N ASP A 21 -13.51 -2.54 13.73
CA ASP A 21 -14.68 -2.30 12.89
C ASP A 21 -14.32 -2.06 11.42
N PHE A 22 -13.11 -1.56 11.16
CA PHE A 22 -12.63 -1.17 9.84
C PHE A 22 -11.15 -1.50 9.63
N PHE A 23 -10.84 -1.82 8.39
CA PHE A 23 -9.47 -1.98 7.90
C PHE A 23 -9.22 -0.99 6.76
N VAL A 24 -8.24 -0.13 6.93
CA VAL A 24 -7.70 0.78 5.92
C VAL A 24 -6.35 0.21 5.51
N THR A 25 -6.27 -0.42 4.36
CA THR A 25 -5.10 -1.16 3.89
C THR A 25 -4.52 -0.58 2.61
N LEU A 26 -3.33 -1.06 2.20
CA LEU A 26 -2.64 -0.60 1.00
C LEU A 26 -2.47 0.93 0.98
N ASN A 27 -1.98 1.50 2.10
CA ASN A 27 -1.82 2.94 2.28
C ASN A 27 -3.11 3.73 1.99
N GLY A 28 -4.28 3.16 2.31
CA GLY A 28 -5.59 3.78 2.13
C GLY A 28 -6.27 3.49 0.79
N ALA A 29 -5.61 2.79 -0.11
CA ALA A 29 -6.19 2.44 -1.41
C ALA A 29 -7.33 1.41 -1.31
N TYR A 30 -7.42 0.66 -0.21
CA TYR A 30 -8.49 -0.31 0.01
C TYR A 30 -9.02 -0.22 1.44
N VAL A 31 -10.32 0.00 1.57
CA VAL A 31 -11.01 0.18 2.85
C VAL A 31 -12.21 -0.76 2.93
N GLU A 32 -12.26 -1.59 3.97
CA GLU A 32 -13.38 -2.50 4.22
C GLU A 32 -13.79 -2.50 5.69
N ASP A 33 -15.03 -2.89 5.96
CA ASP A 33 -15.52 -3.13 7.32
C ASP A 33 -15.11 -4.53 7.83
N SER A 34 -15.39 -4.81 9.11
CA SER A 34 -15.13 -6.09 9.77
C SER A 34 -15.83 -7.30 9.13
N LYS A 35 -16.80 -7.07 8.24
CA LYS A 35 -17.57 -8.10 7.53
C LYS A 35 -17.07 -8.29 6.10
N GLY A 36 -16.01 -7.57 5.69
CA GLY A 36 -15.46 -7.61 4.33
C GLY A 36 -16.26 -6.79 3.31
N LYS A 37 -17.17 -5.90 3.77
CA LYS A 37 -17.86 -4.98 2.85
C LYS A 37 -16.94 -3.83 2.51
N VAL A 38 -16.65 -3.66 1.22
CA VAL A 38 -15.85 -2.56 0.72
C VAL A 38 -16.57 -1.22 0.93
N ILE A 39 -15.88 -0.29 1.58
CA ILE A 39 -16.34 1.09 1.81
C ILE A 39 -15.76 2.02 0.75
N SER A 40 -14.49 1.86 0.43
CA SER A 40 -13.79 2.66 -0.58
C SER A 40 -12.65 1.85 -1.19
N GLN A 41 -12.41 2.09 -2.46
CA GLN A 41 -11.24 1.52 -3.15
C GLN A 41 -10.73 2.47 -4.23
N THR A 42 -9.42 2.48 -4.43
CA THR A 42 -8.74 3.26 -5.47
C THR A 42 -7.82 2.32 -6.24
N VAL A 43 -8.28 1.89 -7.40
CA VAL A 43 -7.54 0.99 -8.30
C VAL A 43 -6.55 1.83 -9.12
N ILE A 44 -5.33 1.34 -9.28
CA ILE A 44 -4.38 1.91 -10.24
C ILE A 44 -4.87 1.53 -11.65
N PRO A 45 -5.11 2.49 -12.56
CA PRO A 45 -5.55 2.20 -13.92
C PRO A 45 -4.62 1.21 -14.63
N SER A 46 -5.17 0.28 -15.40
CA SER A 46 -4.42 -0.81 -16.02
C SER A 46 -3.31 -0.33 -16.98
N ASP A 47 -3.54 0.78 -17.68
CA ASP A 47 -2.54 1.44 -18.52
C ASP A 47 -1.36 1.97 -17.70
N ARG A 48 -1.58 2.44 -16.48
CA ARG A 48 -0.54 2.89 -15.55
C ARG A 48 0.25 1.70 -14.99
N VAL A 49 -0.43 0.61 -14.65
CA VAL A 49 0.24 -0.64 -14.23
C VAL A 49 1.15 -1.14 -15.35
N THR A 50 0.65 -1.19 -16.59
CA THR A 50 1.43 -1.61 -17.76
C THR A 50 2.63 -0.70 -18.00
N SER A 51 2.44 0.62 -17.94
CA SER A 51 3.53 1.60 -18.08
C SER A 51 4.60 1.45 -17.00
N TYR A 52 4.16 1.19 -15.75
CA TYR A 52 5.08 0.93 -14.63
C TYR A 52 5.90 -0.35 -14.85
N ILE A 53 5.24 -1.44 -15.28
CA ILE A 53 5.91 -2.71 -15.57
C ILE A 53 6.97 -2.53 -16.69
N ALA A 54 6.61 -1.84 -17.77
CA ALA A 54 7.53 -1.58 -18.87
C ALA A 54 8.76 -0.78 -18.40
N TRP A 55 8.55 0.29 -17.64
CA TRP A 55 9.64 1.05 -17.03
C TRP A 55 10.51 0.20 -16.10
N ALA A 56 9.92 -0.58 -15.21
CA ALA A 56 10.67 -1.41 -14.27
C ALA A 56 11.54 -2.45 -15.01
N GLN A 57 11.01 -3.06 -16.08
CA GLN A 57 11.75 -4.00 -16.93
C GLN A 57 12.90 -3.32 -17.68
N GLU A 58 12.68 -2.12 -18.23
CA GLU A 58 13.72 -1.33 -18.91
C GLU A 58 14.86 -0.94 -17.98
N GLU A 59 14.52 -0.59 -16.74
CA GLU A 59 15.47 -0.21 -15.69
C GLU A 59 16.12 -1.41 -14.99
N GLY A 60 15.69 -2.64 -15.26
CA GLY A 60 16.16 -3.85 -14.59
C GLY A 60 15.75 -3.92 -13.11
N ILE A 61 14.59 -3.34 -12.78
CA ILE A 61 14.01 -3.32 -11.44
C ILE A 61 13.00 -4.46 -11.31
N ASP A 62 13.16 -5.31 -10.28
CA ASP A 62 12.15 -6.28 -9.91
C ASP A 62 10.97 -5.56 -9.23
N TYR A 63 9.77 -6.11 -9.40
CA TYR A 63 8.55 -5.47 -8.91
C TYR A 63 7.57 -6.45 -8.28
N GLY A 64 6.64 -5.91 -7.52
CA GLY A 64 5.48 -6.63 -7.00
C GLY A 64 4.17 -5.97 -7.45
N LEU A 65 3.15 -6.79 -7.63
CA LEU A 65 1.80 -6.41 -8.04
C LEU A 65 0.86 -6.76 -6.89
N VAL A 66 0.17 -5.76 -6.34
CA VAL A 66 -0.59 -5.92 -5.10
C VAL A 66 -2.07 -5.67 -5.35
N GLY A 67 -2.84 -6.75 -5.26
CA GLY A 67 -4.30 -6.72 -5.23
C GLY A 67 -4.85 -6.58 -3.81
N SER A 68 -6.16 -6.50 -3.68
CA SER A 68 -6.83 -6.33 -2.38
C SER A 68 -6.56 -7.48 -1.40
N HIS A 69 -6.53 -8.72 -1.87
CA HIS A 69 -6.43 -9.93 -1.04
C HIS A 69 -5.27 -10.85 -1.43
N GLY A 70 -4.30 -10.36 -2.17
CA GLY A 70 -3.12 -11.12 -2.56
C GLY A 70 -2.16 -10.28 -3.37
N ALA A 71 -0.95 -10.78 -3.54
CA ALA A 71 0.07 -10.13 -4.34
C ALA A 71 0.90 -11.17 -5.09
N ALA A 72 1.65 -10.71 -6.08
CA ALA A 72 2.62 -11.54 -6.78
C ALA A 72 3.89 -10.73 -7.09
N LEU A 73 4.99 -11.44 -7.22
CA LEU A 73 6.31 -10.89 -7.55
C LEU A 73 6.62 -11.09 -9.03
N SER A 74 7.39 -10.18 -9.62
CA SER A 74 7.94 -10.35 -10.98
C SER A 74 8.98 -11.46 -11.04
N ASN A 75 9.73 -11.62 -9.94
CA ASN A 75 10.84 -12.54 -9.82
C ASN A 75 11.03 -12.92 -8.35
N ARG A 76 11.97 -13.82 -8.05
CA ARG A 76 12.41 -14.13 -6.69
C ARG A 76 13.93 -14.29 -6.66
N ASN A 77 14.59 -13.48 -5.88
CA ASN A 77 16.02 -13.47 -5.65
C ASN A 77 16.33 -13.04 -4.20
N SER A 78 17.60 -13.00 -3.83
CA SER A 78 18.01 -12.67 -2.45
C SER A 78 17.61 -11.26 -2.01
N LEU A 79 17.64 -10.29 -2.90
CA LEU A 79 17.27 -8.89 -2.60
C LEU A 79 15.77 -8.78 -2.29
N ILE A 80 14.93 -9.43 -3.11
CA ILE A 80 13.48 -9.50 -2.87
C ILE A 80 13.20 -10.22 -1.55
N SER A 81 13.83 -11.40 -1.34
CA SER A 81 13.63 -12.19 -0.12
C SER A 81 14.03 -11.42 1.14
N GLU A 82 15.13 -10.68 1.13
CA GLU A 82 15.55 -9.83 2.24
C GLU A 82 14.50 -8.77 2.59
N ALA A 83 13.91 -8.15 1.58
CA ALA A 83 12.94 -7.08 1.77
C ALA A 83 11.56 -7.61 2.23
N ILE A 84 11.06 -8.70 1.61
CA ILE A 84 9.62 -9.02 1.70
C ILE A 84 9.29 -10.26 2.53
N ASP A 85 10.20 -11.25 2.67
CA ASP A 85 9.88 -12.55 3.26
C ASP A 85 9.55 -12.49 4.75
N VAL A 86 10.04 -11.47 5.47
CA VAL A 86 9.64 -11.22 6.87
C VAL A 86 8.15 -10.89 6.99
N VAL A 87 7.58 -10.27 5.95
CA VAL A 87 6.18 -9.84 5.93
C VAL A 87 5.30 -10.81 5.16
N TYR A 88 5.80 -11.33 4.04
CA TYR A 88 5.06 -12.17 3.08
C TYR A 88 5.95 -13.29 2.52
N PRO A 89 6.22 -14.37 3.29
CA PRO A 89 7.20 -15.38 2.91
C PRO A 89 6.82 -16.21 1.67
N ASP A 90 5.54 -16.35 1.38
CA ASP A 90 5.01 -17.33 0.41
C ASP A 90 4.37 -16.65 -0.82
N LEU A 91 4.78 -15.44 -1.19
CA LEU A 91 4.23 -14.81 -2.38
C LEU A 91 4.62 -15.56 -3.66
N PRO A 92 3.66 -15.79 -4.57
CA PRO A 92 3.94 -16.41 -5.86
C PRO A 92 4.73 -15.47 -6.77
N VAL A 93 5.50 -16.06 -7.68
CA VAL A 93 6.06 -15.35 -8.84
C VAL A 93 5.03 -15.44 -9.96
N ASN A 94 4.44 -14.32 -10.31
CA ASN A 94 3.49 -14.17 -11.42
C ASN A 94 3.53 -12.73 -11.95
N PRO A 95 4.37 -12.43 -12.94
CA PRO A 95 4.47 -11.08 -13.53
C PRO A 95 3.18 -10.64 -14.25
N ASP A 96 2.29 -11.59 -14.57
CA ASP A 96 1.02 -11.35 -15.27
C ASP A 96 -0.17 -11.21 -14.31
N PHE A 97 0.07 -11.14 -13.01
CA PHE A 97 -0.98 -11.05 -11.99
C PHE A 97 -2.00 -9.94 -12.24
N HIS A 98 -1.57 -8.83 -12.84
CA HIS A 98 -2.41 -7.67 -13.18
C HIS A 98 -3.41 -7.91 -14.32
N LEU A 99 -3.26 -8.99 -15.09
CA LEU A 99 -4.20 -9.31 -16.17
C LEU A 99 -5.56 -9.81 -15.65
N ASP A 100 -5.55 -10.43 -14.45
CA ASP A 100 -6.74 -11.04 -13.84
C ASP A 100 -7.18 -10.33 -12.56
N LYS A 101 -6.45 -9.32 -12.10
CA LYS A 101 -6.68 -8.66 -10.80
C LYS A 101 -6.54 -7.15 -10.89
N ASP A 102 -7.41 -6.46 -10.18
CA ASP A 102 -7.23 -5.04 -9.90
C ASP A 102 -6.00 -4.82 -9.02
N ILE A 103 -5.18 -3.84 -9.39
CA ILE A 103 -3.95 -3.49 -8.68
C ILE A 103 -4.17 -2.18 -7.92
N TYR A 104 -3.84 -2.18 -6.64
CA TYR A 104 -4.03 -1.06 -5.73
C TYR A 104 -2.71 -0.42 -5.29
N GLN A 105 -1.64 -1.21 -5.32
CA GLN A 105 -0.29 -0.82 -4.94
C GLN A 105 0.69 -1.64 -5.75
N LEU A 106 1.87 -1.09 -6.00
CA LEU A 106 3.00 -1.77 -6.62
C LEU A 106 4.18 -1.73 -5.64
N TRP A 107 5.15 -2.62 -5.83
CA TRP A 107 6.43 -2.58 -5.13
C TRP A 107 7.58 -2.47 -6.10
N THR A 108 8.63 -1.73 -5.72
CA THR A 108 9.95 -1.81 -6.35
C THR A 108 10.85 -2.69 -5.48
N PHE A 109 11.76 -3.44 -6.12
CA PHE A 109 12.86 -4.12 -5.44
C PHE A 109 14.15 -3.78 -6.17
N GLU A 110 15.04 -3.01 -5.51
CA GLU A 110 16.22 -2.44 -6.14
C GLU A 110 17.26 -1.98 -5.10
N ASP A 111 18.43 -1.59 -5.55
CA ASP A 111 19.59 -1.25 -4.72
C ASP A 111 20.01 0.24 -4.85
N ARG A 112 19.14 1.07 -5.43
CA ARG A 112 19.41 2.49 -5.74
C ARG A 112 19.10 3.42 -4.56
N GLY A 113 18.32 2.93 -3.60
CA GLY A 113 17.92 3.71 -2.43
C GLY A 113 17.18 5.00 -2.81
N ASP A 114 17.48 6.09 -2.14
CA ASP A 114 16.79 7.38 -2.33
C ASP A 114 17.08 8.03 -3.70
N SER A 115 18.00 7.47 -4.51
CA SER A 115 18.24 7.96 -5.86
C SER A 115 17.22 7.45 -6.88
N LEU A 116 16.40 6.43 -6.54
CA LEU A 116 15.36 5.94 -7.41
C LEU A 116 14.27 7.00 -7.60
N GLN A 117 13.96 7.29 -8.86
CA GLN A 117 12.88 8.21 -9.23
C GLN A 117 12.01 7.56 -10.30
N LEU A 118 10.71 7.78 -10.20
CA LEU A 118 9.79 7.45 -11.27
C LEU A 118 9.98 8.44 -12.44
N PRO A 119 9.84 8.00 -13.70
CA PRO A 119 9.78 8.94 -14.83
C PRO A 119 8.58 9.89 -14.68
N GLU A 120 8.70 11.09 -15.22
CA GLU A 120 7.71 12.16 -15.08
C GLU A 120 6.27 11.70 -15.37
N ALA A 121 6.06 10.96 -16.44
CA ALA A 121 4.75 10.44 -16.83
C ALA A 121 4.12 9.48 -15.79
N LEU A 122 4.93 8.77 -15.01
CA LEU A 122 4.44 7.96 -13.88
C LEU A 122 4.32 8.80 -12.61
N ALA A 123 5.27 9.71 -12.35
CA ALA A 123 5.32 10.57 -11.16
C ALA A 123 4.14 11.55 -11.07
N GLU A 124 3.51 11.90 -12.19
CA GLU A 124 2.25 12.67 -12.20
C GLU A 124 1.11 11.95 -11.46
N HIS A 125 1.14 10.63 -11.38
CA HIS A 125 0.02 9.82 -10.87
C HIS A 125 0.41 8.87 -9.73
N LEU A 126 1.68 8.55 -9.60
CA LEU A 126 2.22 7.58 -8.66
C LEU A 126 3.38 8.21 -7.87
N ARG A 127 3.54 7.79 -6.63
CA ARG A 127 4.67 8.20 -5.79
C ARG A 127 5.32 7.00 -5.11
N LEU A 128 6.62 7.12 -4.84
CA LEU A 128 7.39 6.14 -4.07
C LEU A 128 7.26 6.44 -2.57
N VAL A 129 7.04 5.40 -1.78
CA VAL A 129 7.07 5.45 -0.32
C VAL A 129 8.02 4.36 0.15
N ARG A 130 9.25 4.76 0.49
CA ARG A 130 10.28 3.81 0.92
C ARG A 130 9.97 3.26 2.32
N TRP A 131 10.09 1.96 2.47
CA TRP A 131 9.88 1.25 3.73
C TRP A 131 11.01 0.26 4.06
N HIS A 132 11.87 -0.06 3.09
CA HIS A 132 13.03 -0.92 3.24
C HIS A 132 14.20 -0.37 2.40
N PRO A 133 15.49 -0.57 2.75
CA PRO A 133 16.62 -0.16 1.91
C PRO A 133 16.50 -0.61 0.46
N HIS A 134 15.92 -1.79 0.23
CA HIS A 134 15.77 -2.41 -1.09
C HIS A 134 14.34 -2.37 -1.64
N SER A 135 13.39 -1.68 -1.00
CA SER A 135 12.00 -1.68 -1.47
C SER A 135 11.24 -0.39 -1.14
N SER A 136 10.36 -0.03 -2.07
CA SER A 136 9.37 1.04 -1.87
C SER A 136 8.00 0.55 -2.30
N ASP A 137 6.97 1.04 -1.61
CA ASP A 137 5.61 1.05 -2.14
C ASP A 137 5.52 2.07 -3.27
N VAL A 138 4.80 1.74 -4.33
CA VAL A 138 4.41 2.67 -5.38
C VAL A 138 2.89 2.79 -5.31
N VAL A 139 2.43 3.96 -4.90
CA VAL A 139 1.02 4.23 -4.61
C VAL A 139 0.53 5.42 -5.42
N PRO A 140 -0.79 5.56 -5.65
CA PRO A 140 -1.34 6.78 -6.24
C PRO A 140 -0.89 8.03 -5.47
N THR A 141 -0.60 9.13 -6.17
CA THR A 141 -0.17 10.40 -5.53
C THR A 141 -1.15 10.89 -4.49
N GLU A 142 -2.44 10.73 -4.72
CA GLU A 142 -3.55 11.06 -3.81
C GLU A 142 -3.79 9.98 -2.72
N GLY A 143 -3.11 8.83 -2.82
CA GLY A 143 -3.27 7.71 -1.89
C GLY A 143 -2.48 7.92 -0.61
N SER A 144 -3.16 7.87 0.54
CA SER A 144 -2.52 7.87 1.85
C SER A 144 -3.41 7.18 2.88
N LYS A 145 -2.84 6.78 4.02
CA LYS A 145 -3.63 6.28 5.15
C LYS A 145 -4.69 7.31 5.59
N ALA A 146 -4.36 8.60 5.54
CA ALA A 146 -5.30 9.68 5.85
C ALA A 146 -6.49 9.71 4.87
N ALA A 147 -6.23 9.58 3.57
CA ALA A 147 -7.29 9.51 2.56
C ALA A 147 -8.23 8.32 2.79
N GLY A 148 -7.69 7.14 3.13
CA GLY A 148 -8.50 5.96 3.48
C GLY A 148 -9.29 6.14 4.77
N VAL A 149 -8.67 6.70 5.82
CA VAL A 149 -9.36 6.99 7.11
C VAL A 149 -10.46 8.03 6.91
N SER A 150 -10.25 9.05 6.07
CA SER A 150 -11.32 10.04 5.79
C SER A 150 -12.58 9.39 5.23
N LYS A 151 -12.46 8.33 4.41
CA LYS A 151 -13.60 7.57 3.90
C LYS A 151 -14.37 6.83 4.99
N VAL A 152 -13.65 6.31 5.98
CA VAL A 152 -14.30 5.70 7.18
C VAL A 152 -15.01 6.78 8.00
N VAL A 153 -14.36 7.91 8.24
CA VAL A 153 -14.91 9.02 9.03
C VAL A 153 -16.17 9.59 8.37
N GLU A 154 -16.14 9.80 7.05
CA GLU A 154 -17.31 10.21 6.26
C GLU A 154 -18.44 9.15 6.34
N HIS A 155 -18.10 7.87 6.18
CA HIS A 155 -19.05 6.75 6.24
C HIS A 155 -19.79 6.68 7.59
N LEU A 156 -19.08 7.00 8.68
CA LEU A 156 -19.62 7.01 10.05
C LEU A 156 -20.34 8.31 10.42
N GLY A 157 -20.25 9.35 9.60
CA GLY A 157 -20.79 10.68 9.91
C GLY A 157 -20.02 11.41 11.02
N PHE A 158 -18.76 11.06 11.24
CA PHE A 158 -17.88 11.73 12.19
C PHE A 158 -17.15 12.91 11.53
N LYS A 159 -16.37 13.64 12.33
CA LYS A 159 -15.49 14.72 11.88
C LYS A 159 -14.04 14.36 12.25
N PRO A 160 -13.05 14.94 11.55
CA PRO A 160 -11.64 14.72 11.87
C PRO A 160 -11.30 14.99 13.35
N GLU A 161 -11.94 15.97 13.99
CA GLU A 161 -11.75 16.29 15.41
C GLU A 161 -12.16 15.15 16.36
N ASN A 162 -12.95 14.20 15.87
CA ASN A 162 -13.37 13.03 16.64
C ASN A 162 -12.41 11.83 16.45
N VAL A 163 -11.32 11.99 15.69
CA VAL A 163 -10.38 10.92 15.36
C VAL A 163 -9.14 11.04 16.25
N MET A 164 -8.75 9.94 16.84
CA MET A 164 -7.46 9.76 17.51
C MET A 164 -6.66 8.70 16.76
N VAL A 165 -5.40 8.97 16.48
CA VAL A 165 -4.51 8.06 15.78
C VAL A 165 -3.21 7.82 16.53
N PHE A 166 -2.67 6.60 16.37
CA PHE A 166 -1.37 6.18 16.86
C PHE A 166 -0.55 5.71 15.66
N GLY A 167 0.71 6.10 15.57
CA GLY A 167 1.59 5.70 14.49
C GLY A 167 3.05 5.91 14.80
N ASP A 168 3.92 5.26 14.04
CA ASP A 168 5.38 5.30 14.18
C ASP A 168 6.10 5.48 12.83
N GLY A 169 5.38 5.36 11.72
CA GLY A 169 5.93 5.40 10.37
C GLY A 169 5.84 6.75 9.68
N LEU A 170 6.72 7.00 8.73
CA LEU A 170 6.67 8.20 7.88
C LEU A 170 5.37 8.27 7.06
N ASN A 171 4.77 7.15 6.74
CA ASN A 171 3.47 7.08 6.06
C ASN A 171 2.27 7.37 6.97
N ASP A 172 2.50 7.70 8.26
CA ASP A 172 1.49 8.16 9.21
C ASP A 172 1.43 9.69 9.34
N LEU A 173 2.39 10.43 8.77
CA LEU A 173 2.47 11.88 8.91
C LEU A 173 1.19 12.58 8.45
N GLU A 174 0.70 12.25 7.25
CA GLU A 174 -0.56 12.80 6.74
C GLU A 174 -1.77 12.44 7.63
N LEU A 175 -1.73 11.27 8.30
CA LEU A 175 -2.77 10.83 9.21
C LEU A 175 -2.76 11.63 10.52
N PHE A 176 -1.57 12.02 11.02
CA PHE A 176 -1.45 12.93 12.16
C PHE A 176 -1.99 14.33 11.86
N ASP A 177 -1.73 14.84 10.64
CA ASP A 177 -2.25 16.12 10.19
C ASP A 177 -3.78 16.13 10.03
N TYR A 178 -4.35 14.98 9.65
CA TYR A 178 -5.79 14.82 9.44
C TYR A 178 -6.56 14.70 10.75
N ALA A 179 -6.04 13.98 11.74
CA ALA A 179 -6.76 13.61 12.97
C ALA A 179 -6.83 14.76 13.99
N GLY A 180 -7.87 14.76 14.82
CA GLY A 180 -7.97 15.70 15.95
C GLY A 180 -6.89 15.46 17.01
N ILE A 181 -6.43 14.23 17.19
CA ILE A 181 -5.35 13.86 18.10
C ILE A 181 -4.43 12.84 17.41
N GLY A 182 -3.15 13.19 17.26
CA GLY A 182 -2.09 12.31 16.79
C GLY A 182 -1.13 11.95 17.92
N ILE A 183 -0.81 10.67 18.09
CA ILE A 183 0.12 10.15 19.10
C ILE A 183 1.23 9.40 18.36
N ALA A 184 2.42 9.97 18.33
CA ALA A 184 3.61 9.31 17.82
C ALA A 184 4.16 8.32 18.87
N MET A 185 4.52 7.10 18.41
CA MET A 185 5.08 6.03 19.25
C MET A 185 6.60 5.91 19.04
#